data_0a7eb68ec19fe7dbe40137a87cc5fc9a
#
_entry.id   0a7eb68ec19fe7dbe40137a87cc5fc9a
#
_cell.length_a   1.000
_cell.length_b   1.000
_cell.length_c   1.000
_cell.angle_alpha   90.00
_cell.angle_beta   90.00
_cell.angle_gamma   90.00
#
_symmetry.space_group_name_H-M   'P 1'
#
loop_
_entity.id
_entity.type
_entity.pdbx_description
1 polymer ?
#
loop_
_entity_poly.entity_id
_entity_poly.type
_entity_poly.pdbx_seq_one_letter_code
_entity_poly.pdbx_strand_id
1 'polypeptide(L)'
;MARVKFIESVEEAQGKAKEAYEKLVDAGKITNMKRALLQDYATYDAFTGWYTSWARLVEIIGLRAATVYAHAVSTTNSCQLCSLFFISDLKALGIDPNQFETTEQETILVKLARQIVKDPTAVPDSYFEELRKFYNDSEIVTIVGFAAQMIATNNFNSVLKIDVDKRLLPIKDEFKPATWRKDIK
;
A
#
# COMPACT_ATOMS: atom_id res chain seq x y z
N MET A 1 -14.44 3.98 13.63
CA MET A 1 -15.36 4.80 12.83
C MET A 1 -14.56 5.84 12.08
N ALA A 2 -14.74 5.93 10.78
CA ALA A 2 -14.03 6.88 9.93
C ALA A 2 -14.31 8.34 10.34
N ARG A 3 -13.33 9.23 10.09
CA ARG A 3 -13.41 10.66 10.43
C ARG A 3 -14.10 11.49 9.35
N VAL A 4 -14.36 10.91 8.19
CA VAL A 4 -15.07 11.53 7.07
C VAL A 4 -16.21 10.62 6.62
N LYS A 5 -17.24 11.21 6.01
CA LYS A 5 -18.28 10.44 5.35
C LYS A 5 -17.73 9.78 4.09
N PHE A 6 -18.27 8.64 3.74
CA PHE A 6 -18.01 7.98 2.46
C PHE A 6 -19.08 8.35 1.44
N ILE A 7 -18.72 8.36 0.19
CA ILE A 7 -19.71 8.33 -0.91
C ILE A 7 -20.26 6.90 -0.96
N GLU A 8 -21.49 6.71 -0.53
CA GLU A 8 -22.09 5.36 -0.41
C GLU A 8 -22.84 4.94 -1.67
N SER A 9 -23.31 5.92 -2.46
CA SER A 9 -24.02 5.66 -3.71
C SER A 9 -23.63 6.66 -4.81
N VAL A 10 -24.03 6.34 -6.05
CA VAL A 10 -23.74 7.18 -7.21
C VAL A 10 -24.48 8.52 -7.14
N GLU A 11 -25.60 8.57 -6.44
CA GLU A 11 -26.44 9.78 -6.28
C GLU A 11 -25.76 10.81 -5.36
N GLU A 12 -24.89 10.37 -4.46
CA GLU A 12 -24.13 11.25 -3.56
C GLU A 12 -22.92 11.88 -4.26
N ALA A 13 -22.45 11.28 -5.36
CA ALA A 13 -21.31 11.77 -6.11
C ALA A 13 -21.74 12.77 -7.20
N GLN A 14 -20.88 13.74 -7.52
CA GLN A 14 -21.14 14.76 -8.54
C GLN A 14 -20.00 14.86 -9.56
N GLY A 15 -20.31 15.27 -10.79
CA GLY A 15 -19.33 15.51 -11.85
C GLY A 15 -18.38 14.32 -12.07
N LYS A 16 -17.09 14.57 -12.12
CA LYS A 16 -16.06 13.54 -12.34
C LYS A 16 -16.02 12.49 -11.24
N ALA A 17 -16.38 12.83 -10.00
CA ALA A 17 -16.44 11.86 -8.91
C ALA A 17 -17.54 10.82 -9.14
N LYS A 18 -18.69 11.23 -9.74
CA LYS A 18 -19.78 10.34 -10.13
C LYS A 18 -19.32 9.34 -11.19
N GLU A 19 -18.70 9.82 -12.27
CA GLU A 19 -18.17 8.97 -13.33
C GLU A 19 -17.12 7.96 -12.81
N ALA A 20 -16.27 8.40 -11.89
CA ALA A 20 -15.29 7.54 -11.26
C ALA A 20 -15.93 6.49 -10.34
N TYR A 21 -16.96 6.87 -9.58
CA TYR A 21 -17.71 5.96 -8.74
C TYR A 21 -18.35 4.83 -9.57
N GLU A 22 -19.07 5.19 -10.64
CA GLU A 22 -19.72 4.25 -11.57
C GLU A 22 -18.69 3.24 -12.12
N LYS A 23 -17.58 3.72 -12.68
CA LYS A 23 -16.48 2.87 -13.18
C LYS A 23 -15.93 1.91 -12.12
N LEU A 24 -15.82 2.35 -10.88
CA LEU A 24 -15.32 1.52 -9.78
C LEU A 24 -16.31 0.44 -9.37
N VAL A 25 -17.61 0.75 -9.37
CA VAL A 25 -18.68 -0.20 -9.07
C VAL A 25 -18.75 -1.26 -10.17
N ASP A 26 -18.80 -0.84 -11.43
CA ASP A 26 -18.87 -1.74 -12.60
C ASP A 26 -17.66 -2.71 -12.64
N ALA A 27 -16.49 -2.22 -12.27
CA ALA A 27 -15.28 -3.02 -12.20
C ALA A 27 -15.16 -3.88 -10.92
N GLY A 28 -16.08 -3.76 -9.96
CA GLY A 28 -15.98 -4.43 -8.65
C GLY A 28 -14.79 -3.95 -7.81
N LYS A 29 -14.31 -2.72 -8.04
CA LYS A 29 -13.09 -2.17 -7.43
C LYS A 29 -13.35 -1.05 -6.43
N ILE A 30 -14.62 -0.84 -6.03
CA ILE A 30 -14.96 0.12 -5.00
C ILE A 30 -14.48 -0.35 -3.62
N THR A 31 -13.85 0.53 -2.85
CA THR A 31 -13.36 0.28 -1.50
C THR A 31 -13.67 1.46 -0.60
N ASN A 32 -13.61 1.28 0.71
CA ASN A 32 -13.86 2.36 1.68
C ASN A 32 -12.89 3.53 1.48
N MET A 33 -11.61 3.26 1.20
CA MET A 33 -10.64 4.32 0.88
C MET A 33 -11.08 5.12 -0.37
N LYS A 34 -11.49 4.46 -1.44
CA LYS A 34 -11.92 5.13 -2.67
C LYS A 34 -13.20 5.94 -2.46
N ARG A 35 -14.14 5.44 -1.66
CA ARG A 35 -15.36 6.17 -1.28
C ARG A 35 -15.04 7.44 -0.49
N ALA A 36 -14.01 7.41 0.36
CA ALA A 36 -13.51 8.59 1.06
C ALA A 36 -12.81 9.57 0.12
N LEU A 37 -11.94 9.07 -0.76
CA LEU A 37 -11.20 9.89 -1.74
C LEU A 37 -12.16 10.61 -2.70
N LEU A 38 -13.26 9.98 -3.09
CA LEU A 38 -14.25 10.55 -4.01
C LEU A 38 -15.04 11.74 -3.43
N GLN A 39 -14.86 12.07 -2.13
CA GLN A 39 -15.32 13.35 -1.58
C GLN A 39 -14.65 14.55 -2.27
N ASP A 40 -13.43 14.35 -2.78
CA ASP A 40 -12.72 15.32 -3.59
C ASP A 40 -12.05 14.62 -4.78
N TYR A 41 -12.52 14.91 -5.98
CA TYR A 41 -12.05 14.25 -7.20
C TYR A 41 -10.56 14.49 -7.48
N ALA A 42 -10.04 15.70 -7.20
CA ALA A 42 -8.64 16.02 -7.45
C ALA A 42 -7.72 15.17 -6.56
N THR A 43 -8.10 14.99 -5.31
CA THR A 43 -7.40 14.10 -4.36
C THR A 43 -7.52 12.63 -4.80
N TYR A 44 -8.70 12.19 -5.25
CA TYR A 44 -8.89 10.84 -5.79
C TYR A 44 -7.98 10.57 -6.99
N ASP A 45 -7.93 11.48 -7.95
CA ASP A 45 -7.12 11.35 -9.16
C ASP A 45 -5.63 11.27 -8.83
N ALA A 46 -5.15 12.17 -7.96
CA ALA A 46 -3.75 12.17 -7.51
C ALA A 46 -3.37 10.87 -6.78
N PHE A 47 -4.22 10.38 -5.88
CA PHE A 47 -3.93 9.17 -5.14
C PHE A 47 -4.02 7.91 -5.99
N THR A 48 -4.92 7.85 -6.98
CA THR A 48 -5.06 6.66 -7.84
C THR A 48 -3.93 6.52 -8.85
N GLY A 49 -3.09 7.52 -9.03
CA GLY A 49 -1.84 7.43 -9.79
C GLY A 49 -0.89 6.32 -9.33
N TRP A 50 -0.98 5.86 -8.07
CA TRP A 50 -0.17 4.75 -7.57
C TRP A 50 -0.41 3.42 -8.33
N TYR A 51 -1.56 3.24 -8.98
CA TYR A 51 -1.80 2.05 -9.80
C TYR A 51 -0.84 1.94 -10.99
N THR A 52 -0.43 3.08 -11.58
CA THR A 52 0.59 3.11 -12.63
C THR A 52 1.95 2.67 -12.08
N SER A 53 2.33 3.18 -10.91
CA SER A 53 3.57 2.78 -10.24
C SER A 53 3.54 1.30 -9.82
N TRP A 54 2.39 0.79 -9.37
CA TRP A 54 2.21 -0.62 -9.04
C TRP A 54 2.41 -1.51 -10.27
N ALA A 55 1.77 -1.18 -11.39
CA ALA A 55 1.90 -1.95 -12.63
C ALA A 55 3.38 -2.01 -13.06
N ARG A 56 4.07 -0.86 -13.03
CA ARG A 56 5.49 -0.79 -13.37
C ARG A 56 6.37 -1.57 -12.38
N LEU A 57 6.08 -1.50 -11.09
CA LEU A 57 6.79 -2.26 -10.07
C LEU A 57 6.65 -3.77 -10.33
N VAL A 58 5.43 -4.25 -10.60
CA VAL A 58 5.19 -5.67 -10.90
C VAL A 58 5.95 -6.14 -12.15
N GLU A 59 6.08 -5.29 -13.18
CA GLU A 59 6.91 -5.59 -14.36
C GLU A 59 8.38 -5.77 -14.00
N ILE A 60 8.91 -4.97 -13.07
CA ILE A 60 10.32 -4.97 -12.69
C ILE A 60 10.66 -6.14 -11.75
N ILE A 61 9.88 -6.32 -10.69
CA ILE A 61 10.26 -7.24 -9.62
C ILE A 61 9.37 -8.49 -9.52
N GLY A 62 8.32 -8.58 -10.35
CA GLY A 62 7.32 -9.64 -10.31
C GLY A 62 6.25 -9.44 -9.22
N LEU A 63 5.08 -10.06 -9.43
CA LEU A 63 3.91 -9.88 -8.55
C LEU A 63 4.19 -10.31 -7.11
N ARG A 64 4.88 -11.44 -6.90
CA ARG A 64 5.21 -11.93 -5.57
C ARG A 64 6.07 -10.92 -4.80
N ALA A 65 7.19 -10.51 -5.36
CA ALA A 65 8.12 -9.57 -4.69
C ALA A 65 7.47 -8.20 -4.48
N ALA A 66 6.65 -7.72 -5.43
CA ALA A 66 5.90 -6.48 -5.30
C ALA A 66 4.90 -6.55 -4.11
N THR A 67 4.18 -7.66 -3.96
CA THR A 67 3.24 -7.88 -2.86
C THR A 67 3.98 -7.96 -1.51
N VAL A 68 5.10 -8.69 -1.44
CA VAL A 68 5.96 -8.76 -0.24
C VAL A 68 6.48 -7.37 0.13
N TYR A 69 6.95 -6.60 -0.84
CA TYR A 69 7.46 -5.24 -0.63
C TYR A 69 6.39 -4.29 -0.11
N ALA A 70 5.23 -4.26 -0.76
CA ALA A 70 4.09 -3.44 -0.36
C ALA A 70 3.55 -3.82 1.03
N HIS A 71 3.51 -5.13 1.34
CA HIS A 71 3.18 -5.63 2.67
C HIS A 71 4.17 -5.12 3.72
N ALA A 72 5.49 -5.19 3.44
CA ALA A 72 6.52 -4.70 4.35
C ALA A 72 6.40 -3.19 4.63
N VAL A 73 6.13 -2.36 3.59
CA VAL A 73 5.85 -0.92 3.77
C VAL A 73 4.64 -0.72 4.67
N SER A 74 3.53 -1.39 4.38
CA SER A 74 2.24 -1.15 5.05
C SER A 74 2.23 -1.62 6.50
N THR A 75 2.83 -2.78 6.79
CA THR A 75 2.94 -3.32 8.17
C THR A 75 3.89 -2.49 9.01
N THR A 76 5.04 -2.08 8.45
CA THR A 76 5.99 -1.21 9.15
C THR A 76 5.37 0.16 9.44
N ASN A 77 4.55 0.69 8.53
CA ASN A 77 3.81 1.94 8.74
C ASN A 77 2.57 1.79 9.63
N SER A 78 2.24 0.56 10.07
CA SER A 78 1.07 0.25 10.92
C SER A 78 -0.27 0.65 10.29
N CYS A 79 -0.40 0.64 8.98
CA CYS A 79 -1.68 0.83 8.30
C CYS A 79 -2.49 -0.48 8.31
N GLN A 80 -3.48 -0.61 9.21
CA GLN A 80 -4.29 -1.82 9.29
C GLN A 80 -4.94 -2.17 7.94
N LEU A 81 -5.65 -1.22 7.34
CA LEU A 81 -6.37 -1.45 6.09
C LEU A 81 -5.43 -1.93 4.98
N CYS A 82 -4.33 -1.21 4.77
CA CYS A 82 -3.37 -1.55 3.70
C CYS A 82 -2.68 -2.90 3.96
N SER A 83 -2.30 -3.17 5.22
CA SER A 83 -1.70 -4.46 5.60
C SER A 83 -2.63 -5.62 5.31
N LEU A 84 -3.92 -5.49 5.65
CA LEU A 84 -4.91 -6.54 5.41
C LEU A 84 -5.14 -6.81 3.91
N PHE A 85 -5.09 -5.77 3.05
CA PHE A 85 -5.13 -5.98 1.61
C PHE A 85 -3.96 -6.86 1.16
N PHE A 86 -2.72 -6.53 1.55
CA PHE A 86 -1.55 -7.31 1.14
C PHE A 86 -1.45 -8.67 1.83
N ILE A 87 -1.97 -8.84 3.06
CA ILE A 87 -2.15 -10.16 3.68
C ILE A 87 -3.09 -11.03 2.82
N SER A 88 -4.22 -10.46 2.37
CA SER A 88 -5.15 -11.15 1.47
C SER A 88 -4.48 -11.54 0.14
N ASP A 89 -3.69 -10.62 -0.43
CA ASP A 89 -3.01 -10.86 -1.72
C ASP A 89 -1.89 -11.90 -1.58
N LEU A 90 -1.11 -11.89 -0.48
CA LEU A 90 -0.11 -12.93 -0.19
C LEU A 90 -0.76 -14.31 -0.08
N LYS A 91 -1.89 -14.42 0.64
CA LYS A 91 -2.64 -15.66 0.74
C LYS A 91 -3.17 -16.15 -0.61
N ALA A 92 -3.61 -15.24 -1.46
CA ALA A 92 -4.03 -15.59 -2.83
C ALA A 92 -2.88 -16.12 -3.68
N LEU A 93 -1.63 -15.74 -3.36
CA LEU A 93 -0.41 -16.29 -3.96
C LEU A 93 0.09 -17.59 -3.28
N GLY A 94 -0.66 -18.13 -2.31
CA GLY A 94 -0.27 -19.32 -1.54
C GLY A 94 0.82 -19.08 -0.51
N ILE A 95 1.02 -17.82 -0.09
CA ILE A 95 2.05 -17.42 0.86
C ILE A 95 1.41 -17.16 2.23
N ASP A 96 1.91 -17.83 3.28
CA ASP A 96 1.55 -17.48 4.66
C ASP A 96 2.30 -16.20 5.08
N PRO A 97 1.61 -15.09 5.36
CA PRO A 97 2.25 -13.82 5.73
C PRO A 97 3.12 -13.89 7.00
N ASN A 98 2.91 -14.92 7.83
CA ASN A 98 3.64 -15.10 9.09
C ASN A 98 4.85 -16.05 8.98
N GLN A 99 4.88 -16.88 7.93
CA GLN A 99 5.88 -17.95 7.77
C GLN A 99 6.23 -18.14 6.29
N PHE A 100 7.01 -17.22 5.72
CA PHE A 100 7.55 -17.40 4.38
C PHE A 100 9.03 -17.02 4.30
N GLU A 101 9.75 -17.76 3.49
CA GLU A 101 11.15 -17.43 3.17
C GLU A 101 11.19 -16.39 2.06
N THR A 102 12.04 -15.38 2.24
CA THR A 102 12.32 -14.37 1.24
C THR A 102 13.49 -14.79 0.35
N THR A 103 13.40 -14.50 -0.95
CA THR A 103 14.56 -14.55 -1.83
C THR A 103 15.57 -13.46 -1.45
N GLU A 104 16.78 -13.51 -2.03
CA GLU A 104 17.79 -12.46 -1.81
C GLU A 104 17.25 -11.09 -2.22
N GLN A 105 16.60 -11.00 -3.39
CA GLN A 105 15.94 -9.78 -3.87
C GLN A 105 14.83 -9.30 -2.93
N GLU A 106 13.96 -10.19 -2.48
CA GLU A 106 12.90 -9.83 -1.53
C GLU A 106 13.46 -9.36 -0.20
N THR A 107 14.57 -9.95 0.25
CA THR A 107 15.22 -9.58 1.50
C THR A 107 15.71 -8.13 1.48
N ILE A 108 16.39 -7.69 0.42
CA ILE A 108 16.83 -6.29 0.32
C ILE A 108 15.66 -5.33 0.16
N LEU A 109 14.61 -5.71 -0.59
CA LEU A 109 13.39 -4.91 -0.74
C LEU A 109 12.68 -4.73 0.62
N VAL A 110 12.57 -5.78 1.43
CA VAL A 110 11.97 -5.71 2.77
C VAL A 110 12.80 -4.84 3.71
N LYS A 111 14.14 -4.96 3.69
CA LYS A 111 15.05 -4.09 4.46
C LYS A 111 14.83 -2.62 4.08
N LEU A 112 14.82 -2.33 2.77
CA LEU A 112 14.59 -0.98 2.23
C LEU A 112 13.23 -0.43 2.66
N ALA A 113 12.14 -1.20 2.48
CA ALA A 113 10.79 -0.82 2.88
C ALA A 113 10.73 -0.40 4.35
N ARG A 114 11.30 -1.22 5.23
CA ARG A 114 11.34 -0.97 6.67
C ARG A 114 12.13 0.28 7.02
N GLN A 115 13.27 0.47 6.37
CA GLN A 115 14.12 1.63 6.62
C GLN A 115 13.47 2.93 6.14
N ILE A 116 12.93 2.97 4.92
CA ILE A 116 12.22 4.15 4.40
C ILE A 116 11.08 4.57 5.32
N VAL A 117 10.31 3.61 5.85
CA VAL A 117 9.20 3.91 6.76
C VAL A 117 9.67 4.42 8.12
N LYS A 118 10.77 3.89 8.64
CA LYS A 118 11.30 4.27 9.97
C LYS A 118 12.00 5.61 9.92
N ASP A 119 12.94 5.74 9.01
CA ASP A 119 13.73 6.95 8.81
C ASP A 119 14.27 6.99 7.37
N PRO A 120 13.61 7.74 6.47
CA PRO A 120 14.04 7.84 5.07
C PRO A 120 15.38 8.57 4.92
N THR A 121 15.82 9.35 5.92
CA THR A 121 17.10 10.09 5.88
C THR A 121 18.29 9.23 6.27
N ALA A 122 18.04 8.09 6.90
CA ALA A 122 19.08 7.16 7.39
C ALA A 122 19.10 5.84 6.60
N VAL A 123 18.74 5.85 5.31
CA VAL A 123 18.88 4.68 4.45
C VAL A 123 20.35 4.48 4.11
N PRO A 124 20.98 3.32 4.49
CA PRO A 124 22.39 3.09 4.21
C PRO A 124 22.69 3.00 2.71
N ASP A 125 23.81 3.58 2.25
CA ASP A 125 24.26 3.47 0.86
C ASP A 125 24.49 2.02 0.44
N SER A 126 24.87 1.14 1.36
CA SER A 126 25.02 -0.29 1.12
C SER A 126 23.74 -0.97 0.62
N TYR A 127 22.54 -0.44 0.94
CA TYR A 127 21.30 -0.97 0.39
C TYR A 127 21.19 -0.70 -1.11
N PHE A 128 21.69 0.46 -1.56
CA PHE A 128 21.72 0.78 -3.00
C PHE A 128 22.80 -0.02 -3.74
N GLU A 129 23.92 -0.35 -3.09
CA GLU A 129 24.92 -1.26 -3.63
C GLU A 129 24.32 -2.67 -3.82
N GLU A 130 23.55 -3.17 -2.83
CA GLU A 130 22.85 -4.44 -2.95
C GLU A 130 21.76 -4.41 -4.03
N LEU A 131 20.95 -3.33 -4.11
CA LEU A 131 19.90 -3.17 -5.12
C LEU A 131 20.49 -3.15 -6.55
N ARG A 132 21.64 -2.49 -6.78
CA ARG A 132 22.29 -2.42 -8.10
C ARG A 132 22.79 -3.76 -8.63
N LYS A 133 22.84 -4.80 -7.81
CA LYS A 133 23.09 -6.16 -8.30
C LYS A 133 21.92 -6.72 -9.12
N PHE A 134 20.73 -6.18 -8.93
CA PHE A 134 19.49 -6.67 -9.53
C PHE A 134 18.77 -5.63 -10.40
N TYR A 135 18.96 -4.34 -10.11
CA TYR A 135 18.16 -3.25 -10.67
C TYR A 135 19.03 -2.10 -11.15
N ASN A 136 18.65 -1.50 -12.28
CA ASN A 136 19.24 -0.25 -12.74
C ASN A 136 18.64 0.97 -12.02
N ASP A 137 19.20 2.17 -12.23
CA ASP A 137 18.76 3.38 -11.53
C ASP A 137 17.29 3.76 -11.82
N SER A 138 16.78 3.53 -13.03
CA SER A 138 15.37 3.76 -13.35
C SER A 138 14.44 2.83 -12.58
N GLU A 139 14.82 1.58 -12.42
CA GLU A 139 14.07 0.59 -11.65
C GLU A 139 14.11 0.89 -10.16
N ILE A 140 15.26 1.32 -9.63
CA ILE A 140 15.42 1.77 -8.24
C ILE A 140 14.53 2.99 -7.96
N VAL A 141 14.44 3.94 -8.90
CA VAL A 141 13.53 5.10 -8.80
C VAL A 141 12.07 4.63 -8.69
N THR A 142 11.66 3.63 -9.47
CA THR A 142 10.31 3.05 -9.38
C THR A 142 10.07 2.39 -8.03
N ILE A 143 11.02 1.59 -7.54
CA ILE A 143 10.94 0.90 -6.24
C ILE A 143 10.77 1.92 -5.08
N VAL A 144 11.62 2.95 -5.05
CA VAL A 144 11.56 3.99 -4.01
C VAL A 144 10.29 4.85 -4.15
N GLY A 145 9.95 5.24 -5.39
CA GLY A 145 8.75 6.04 -5.69
C GLY A 145 7.47 5.33 -5.27
N PHE A 146 7.35 4.03 -5.52
CA PHE A 146 6.22 3.23 -5.05
C PHE A 146 6.12 3.20 -3.52
N ALA A 147 7.24 3.01 -2.81
CA ALA A 147 7.22 3.04 -1.35
C ALA A 147 6.74 4.38 -0.80
N ALA A 148 7.19 5.50 -1.37
CA ALA A 148 6.75 6.83 -0.98
C ALA A 148 5.24 7.03 -1.19
N GLN A 149 4.71 6.63 -2.33
CA GLN A 149 3.27 6.67 -2.62
C GLN A 149 2.46 5.76 -1.69
N MET A 150 2.98 4.57 -1.38
CA MET A 150 2.34 3.64 -0.44
C MET A 150 2.31 4.22 0.97
N ILE A 151 3.37 4.89 1.42
CA ILE A 151 3.40 5.59 2.72
C ILE A 151 2.36 6.72 2.76
N ALA A 152 2.23 7.51 1.69
CA ALA A 152 1.19 8.53 1.59
C ALA A 152 -0.21 7.92 1.72
N THR A 153 -0.47 6.83 1.01
CA THR A 153 -1.74 6.08 1.07
C THR A 153 -2.00 5.52 2.48
N ASN A 154 -0.99 4.94 3.11
CA ASN A 154 -1.07 4.40 4.46
C ASN A 154 -1.41 5.51 5.48
N ASN A 155 -0.77 6.67 5.35
CA ASN A 155 -1.01 7.82 6.22
C ASN A 155 -2.43 8.38 6.03
N PHE A 156 -2.90 8.52 4.79
CA PHE A 156 -4.27 8.92 4.48
C PHE A 156 -5.29 8.03 5.19
N ASN A 157 -5.17 6.71 5.02
CA ASN A 157 -6.07 5.74 5.64
C ASN A 157 -6.02 5.80 7.17
N SER A 158 -4.83 5.94 7.75
CA SER A 158 -4.63 5.97 9.20
C SER A 158 -5.14 7.27 9.82
N VAL A 159 -4.85 8.42 9.20
CA VAL A 159 -5.29 9.75 9.69
C VAL A 159 -6.81 9.86 9.64
N LEU A 160 -7.44 9.43 8.57
CA LEU A 160 -8.90 9.47 8.43
C LEU A 160 -9.61 8.30 9.12
N LYS A 161 -8.85 7.34 9.68
CA LYS A 161 -9.39 6.12 10.31
C LYS A 161 -10.36 5.39 9.37
N ILE A 162 -9.95 5.21 8.12
CA ILE A 162 -10.78 4.51 7.14
C ILE A 162 -11.10 3.10 7.65
N ASP A 163 -12.40 2.78 7.69
CA ASP A 163 -12.88 1.50 8.18
C ASP A 163 -12.41 0.35 7.26
N VAL A 164 -12.16 -0.82 7.84
CA VAL A 164 -11.76 -2.03 7.10
C VAL A 164 -12.89 -2.44 6.16
N ASP A 165 -12.57 -2.73 4.91
CA ASP A 165 -13.53 -3.24 3.92
C ASP A 165 -14.15 -4.56 4.36
N LYS A 166 -15.44 -4.77 4.08
CA LYS A 166 -16.19 -5.96 4.50
C LYS A 166 -15.48 -7.27 4.15
N ARG A 167 -14.86 -7.35 2.97
CA ARG A 167 -14.16 -8.55 2.49
C ARG A 167 -12.92 -8.91 3.33
N LEU A 168 -12.36 -7.95 4.08
CA LEU A 168 -11.17 -8.12 4.90
C LEU A 168 -11.49 -8.39 6.38
N LEU A 169 -12.75 -8.26 6.80
CA LEU A 169 -13.15 -8.49 8.20
C LEU A 169 -12.78 -9.90 8.70
N PRO A 170 -12.91 -10.98 7.91
CA PRO A 170 -12.54 -12.33 8.37
C PRO A 170 -11.07 -12.49 8.76
N ILE A 171 -10.18 -11.65 8.21
CA ILE A 171 -8.73 -11.70 8.47
C ILE A 171 -8.25 -10.53 9.34
N LYS A 172 -9.18 -9.74 9.92
CA LYS A 172 -8.85 -8.52 10.64
C LYS A 172 -7.83 -8.72 11.76
N ASP A 173 -7.91 -9.84 12.46
CA ASP A 173 -7.08 -10.15 13.63
C ASP A 173 -5.66 -10.62 13.23
N GLU A 174 -5.40 -10.84 11.95
CA GLU A 174 -4.07 -11.15 11.43
C GLU A 174 -3.16 -9.91 11.37
N PHE A 175 -3.71 -8.71 11.42
CA PHE A 175 -2.93 -7.48 11.47
C PHE A 175 -2.26 -7.31 12.84
N LYS A 176 -0.93 -7.12 12.81
CA LYS A 176 -0.13 -6.79 14.00
C LYS A 176 0.51 -5.41 13.81
N PRO A 177 0.18 -4.42 14.68
CA PRO A 177 0.83 -3.10 14.62
C PRO A 177 2.34 -3.23 14.81
N ALA A 178 3.10 -2.38 14.11
CA ALA A 178 4.54 -2.31 14.29
C ALA A 178 4.90 -1.81 15.69
N THR A 179 5.87 -2.47 16.32
CA THR A 179 6.29 -2.18 17.71
C THR A 179 7.26 -1.01 17.80
N TRP A 180 8.06 -0.76 16.75
CA TRP A 180 9.12 0.26 16.75
C TRP A 180 8.62 1.69 17.02
N ARG A 181 7.34 1.98 16.73
CA ARG A 181 6.73 3.29 17.02
C ARG A 181 6.49 3.54 18.50
N LYS A 182 6.49 2.50 19.33
CA LYS A 182 6.31 2.65 20.79
C LYS A 182 7.53 3.26 21.46
N ASP A 183 8.68 3.19 20.81
CA ASP A 183 9.97 3.68 21.31
C ASP A 183 10.24 5.14 20.92
N ILE A 184 9.40 5.73 20.06
CA ILE A 184 9.45 7.14 19.68
C ILE A 184 8.51 7.91 20.62
N LYS A 185 9.07 8.52 21.66
CA LYS A 185 8.37 9.44 22.56
C LYS A 185 8.69 10.88 22.16
#